data_ee00c9115506c1abebbdb1df1fe340d0
#
_entry.id   ee00c9115506c1abebbdb1df1fe340d0
#
_cell.length_a   1.000
_cell.length_b   1.000
_cell.length_c   1.000
_cell.angle_alpha   90.00
_cell.angle_beta   90.00
_cell.angle_gamma   90.00
#
_symmetry.space_group_name_H-M   'P 1'
#
loop_
_entity.id
_entity.type
_entity.pdbx_description
1 polymer ?
#
loop_
_entity_poly.entity_id
_entity_poly.type
_entity_poly.pdbx_seq_one_letter_code
_entity_poly.pdbx_strand_id
1 'polypeptide(L)'
;MMIEMYTERLAGIEVLHAVPGGQRQKSLPTVLFYHGFTSSKLVYSYFAVALAQAGIRVVMPDAQAHGARFNGDVEARLSQFWPILKTNIDEYPLLRDALEEQGLIAEGRLAVGGASMGGMTALGIMARHEEVRSVACLMGSGYFTQLAKTLFPPKADQLETTLARLADYDISSQLERIGNRPLLLWHGEEDDVVPAAETFRLQQALIQRGLDQQLTCLWETGVKHRITPTALEATSHFFISNL
;
A
#
# COMPACT_ATOMS: atom_id res chain seq x y z
N MET A 1 3.42 -24.64 -7.53
CA MET A 1 2.22 -24.32 -8.34
C MET A 1 2.66 -23.38 -9.46
N MET A 2 2.14 -23.56 -10.69
CA MET A 2 2.39 -22.62 -11.79
C MET A 2 1.64 -21.32 -11.55
N ILE A 3 2.26 -20.19 -11.85
CA ILE A 3 1.63 -18.86 -11.82
C ILE A 3 1.72 -18.22 -13.21
N GLU A 4 0.81 -17.35 -13.50
CA GLU A 4 0.83 -16.51 -14.68
C GLU A 4 1.03 -15.06 -14.27
N MET A 5 2.00 -14.39 -14.88
CA MET A 5 2.25 -12.96 -14.70
C MET A 5 2.20 -12.27 -16.05
N TYR A 6 1.48 -11.17 -16.12
CA TYR A 6 1.32 -10.39 -17.35
C TYR A 6 1.05 -8.92 -17.04
N THR A 7 1.25 -8.07 -18.01
CA THR A 7 0.86 -6.65 -17.92
C THR A 7 -0.42 -6.44 -18.72
N GLU A 8 -1.29 -5.60 -18.19
CA GLU A 8 -2.50 -5.14 -18.87
C GLU A 8 -2.83 -3.70 -18.45
N ARG A 9 -3.86 -3.12 -19.06
CA ARG A 9 -4.38 -1.81 -18.67
C ARG A 9 -5.74 -1.95 -18.02
N LEU A 10 -5.82 -1.51 -16.76
CA LEU A 10 -7.08 -1.37 -16.02
C LEU A 10 -7.38 0.13 -15.88
N ALA A 11 -8.54 0.57 -16.32
CA ALA A 11 -8.91 2.00 -16.34
C ALA A 11 -7.82 2.92 -16.94
N GLY A 12 -7.09 2.44 -17.96
CA GLY A 12 -5.99 3.18 -18.61
C GLY A 12 -4.65 3.13 -17.86
N ILE A 13 -4.59 2.56 -16.66
CA ILE A 13 -3.36 2.40 -15.85
C ILE A 13 -2.73 1.04 -16.17
N GLU A 14 -1.46 1.03 -16.52
CA GLU A 14 -0.73 -0.23 -16.71
C GLU A 14 -0.43 -0.88 -15.36
N VAL A 15 -0.82 -2.14 -15.23
CA VAL A 15 -0.62 -2.95 -14.03
C VAL A 15 0.15 -4.23 -14.35
N LEU A 16 0.92 -4.73 -13.38
CA LEU A 16 1.35 -6.11 -13.33
C LEU A 16 0.26 -6.93 -12.66
N HIS A 17 -0.21 -7.96 -13.34
CA HIS A 17 -1.22 -8.87 -12.87
C HIS A 17 -0.61 -10.25 -12.66
N ALA A 18 -0.83 -10.86 -11.51
CA ALA A 18 -0.37 -12.21 -11.20
C ALA A 18 -1.52 -13.06 -10.66
N VAL A 19 -1.63 -14.30 -11.14
CA VAL A 19 -2.67 -15.25 -10.76
C VAL A 19 -2.12 -16.69 -10.76
N PRO A 20 -2.78 -17.63 -10.06
CA PRO A 20 -2.51 -19.05 -10.28
C PRO A 20 -2.73 -19.44 -11.75
N GLY A 21 -1.94 -20.36 -12.26
CA GLY A 21 -2.00 -20.79 -13.66
C GLY A 21 -3.39 -21.24 -14.09
N GLY A 22 -3.85 -20.76 -15.24
CA GLY A 22 -5.17 -21.05 -15.81
C GLY A 22 -6.33 -20.35 -15.10
N GLN A 23 -6.09 -19.34 -14.24
CA GLN A 23 -7.14 -18.70 -13.45
C GLN A 23 -7.34 -17.21 -13.75
N ARG A 24 -6.88 -16.73 -14.91
CA ARG A 24 -7.01 -15.29 -15.29
C ARG A 24 -8.41 -14.73 -15.19
N GLN A 25 -9.41 -15.52 -15.59
CA GLN A 25 -10.82 -15.09 -15.66
C GLN A 25 -11.65 -15.55 -14.45
N LYS A 26 -11.02 -16.15 -13.46
CA LYS A 26 -11.75 -16.60 -12.26
C LYS A 26 -11.87 -15.49 -11.23
N SER A 27 -12.99 -15.44 -10.54
CA SER A 27 -13.16 -14.64 -9.33
C SER A 27 -12.25 -15.22 -8.22
N LEU A 28 -11.30 -14.41 -7.75
CA LEU A 28 -10.31 -14.81 -6.75
C LEU A 28 -10.23 -13.78 -5.61
N PRO A 29 -9.76 -14.19 -4.43
CA PRO A 29 -9.27 -13.22 -3.44
C PRO A 29 -8.24 -12.33 -4.11
N THR A 30 -8.31 -11.03 -3.90
CA THR A 30 -7.53 -10.06 -4.66
C THR A 30 -6.79 -9.09 -3.74
N VAL A 31 -5.52 -8.87 -4.03
CA VAL A 31 -4.68 -7.87 -3.37
C VAL A 31 -4.21 -6.85 -4.40
N LEU A 32 -4.50 -5.56 -4.16
CA LEU A 32 -3.80 -4.47 -4.82
C LEU A 32 -2.56 -4.14 -4.00
N PHE A 33 -1.37 -4.24 -4.61
CA PHE A 33 -0.11 -4.01 -3.91
C PHE A 33 0.70 -2.87 -4.54
N TYR A 34 1.04 -1.86 -3.72
CA TYR A 34 1.69 -0.64 -4.13
C TYR A 34 3.19 -0.63 -3.77
N HIS A 35 4.03 -0.24 -4.73
CA HIS A 35 5.47 -0.15 -4.56
C HIS A 35 5.92 1.12 -3.81
N GLY A 36 7.17 1.14 -3.35
CA GLY A 36 7.80 2.31 -2.73
C GLY A 36 8.19 3.41 -3.72
N PHE A 37 8.44 4.62 -3.19
CA PHE A 37 8.89 5.76 -3.97
C PHE A 37 10.23 5.45 -4.66
N THR A 38 10.43 6.00 -5.85
CA THR A 38 11.58 5.74 -6.75
C THR A 38 11.75 4.30 -7.23
N SER A 39 10.76 3.43 -7.00
CA SER A 39 10.74 2.03 -7.40
C SER A 39 9.73 1.76 -8.54
N SER A 40 9.25 0.52 -8.67
CA SER A 40 8.24 0.13 -9.66
C SER A 40 7.53 -1.16 -9.25
N LYS A 41 6.41 -1.46 -9.92
CA LYS A 41 5.70 -2.74 -9.77
C LYS A 41 6.60 -3.96 -10.00
N LEU A 42 7.58 -3.85 -10.92
CA LEU A 42 8.48 -4.97 -11.23
C LEU A 42 9.44 -5.28 -10.08
N VAL A 43 9.98 -4.26 -9.41
CA VAL A 43 10.88 -4.44 -8.25
C VAL A 43 10.18 -5.18 -7.11
N TYR A 44 8.89 -4.95 -6.91
CA TYR A 44 8.09 -5.59 -5.86
C TYR A 44 7.35 -6.86 -6.30
N SER A 45 7.60 -7.34 -7.53
CA SER A 45 6.89 -8.49 -8.12
C SER A 45 7.02 -9.80 -7.33
N TYR A 46 8.01 -9.92 -6.44
CA TYR A 46 8.14 -11.05 -5.54
C TYR A 46 6.94 -11.23 -4.59
N PHE A 47 6.25 -10.14 -4.19
CA PHE A 47 4.97 -10.24 -3.48
C PHE A 47 3.89 -10.86 -4.38
N ALA A 48 3.84 -10.45 -5.66
CA ALA A 48 2.90 -11.02 -6.60
C ALA A 48 3.11 -12.52 -6.80
N VAL A 49 4.37 -12.96 -6.88
CA VAL A 49 4.74 -14.39 -6.98
C VAL A 49 4.26 -15.15 -5.75
N ALA A 50 4.62 -14.67 -4.54
CA ALA A 50 4.31 -15.37 -3.29
C ALA A 50 2.79 -15.52 -3.07
N LEU A 51 2.05 -14.44 -3.30
CA LEU A 51 0.59 -14.43 -3.10
C LEU A 51 -0.16 -15.22 -4.19
N ALA A 52 0.28 -15.15 -5.46
CA ALA A 52 -0.33 -15.93 -6.54
C ALA A 52 -0.10 -17.44 -6.33
N GLN A 53 1.03 -17.85 -5.78
CA GLN A 53 1.28 -19.25 -5.37
C GLN A 53 0.33 -19.72 -4.28
N ALA A 54 -0.18 -18.80 -3.45
CA ALA A 54 -1.17 -19.09 -2.42
C ALA A 54 -2.64 -19.00 -2.90
N GLY A 55 -2.87 -18.79 -4.19
CA GLY A 55 -4.23 -18.75 -4.75
C GLY A 55 -4.86 -17.35 -4.83
N ILE A 56 -4.10 -16.32 -4.57
CA ILE A 56 -4.55 -14.92 -4.53
C ILE A 56 -4.22 -14.22 -5.87
N ARG A 57 -5.16 -13.46 -6.40
CA ARG A 57 -4.90 -12.50 -7.48
C ARG A 57 -4.14 -11.32 -6.94
N VAL A 58 -3.08 -10.90 -7.61
CA VAL A 58 -2.34 -9.69 -7.25
C VAL A 58 -2.32 -8.71 -8.42
N VAL A 59 -2.65 -7.47 -8.14
CA VAL A 59 -2.63 -6.37 -9.10
C VAL A 59 -1.72 -5.27 -8.59
N MET A 60 -0.70 -4.92 -9.36
CA MET A 60 0.31 -3.95 -8.97
C MET A 60 0.39 -2.82 -10.01
N PRO A 61 -0.13 -1.63 -9.71
CA PRO A 61 0.08 -0.46 -10.56
C PRO A 61 1.47 0.13 -10.37
N ASP A 62 1.99 0.82 -11.39
CA ASP A 62 3.02 1.82 -11.17
C ASP A 62 2.39 3.13 -10.71
N ALA A 63 2.98 3.75 -9.71
CA ALA A 63 2.61 5.09 -9.28
C ALA A 63 2.88 6.11 -10.40
N GLN A 64 2.22 7.26 -10.35
CA GLN A 64 2.53 8.36 -11.27
C GLN A 64 4.03 8.70 -11.23
N ALA A 65 4.62 9.01 -12.37
CA ALA A 65 6.05 9.26 -12.56
C ALA A 65 6.98 8.10 -12.12
N HIS A 66 6.48 6.84 -12.11
CA HIS A 66 7.26 5.65 -11.81
C HIS A 66 7.05 4.56 -12.87
N GLY A 67 8.02 3.65 -12.97
CA GLY A 67 7.94 2.48 -13.86
C GLY A 67 7.52 2.84 -15.27
N ALA A 68 6.47 2.23 -15.80
CA ALA A 68 5.93 2.50 -17.14
C ALA A 68 5.33 3.91 -17.29
N ARG A 69 5.12 4.64 -16.20
CA ARG A 69 4.59 6.01 -16.19
C ARG A 69 5.68 7.06 -15.99
N PHE A 70 6.95 6.65 -15.95
CA PHE A 70 8.08 7.55 -15.74
C PHE A 70 8.48 8.24 -17.04
N ASN A 71 8.56 9.56 -17.03
CA ASN A 71 8.92 10.40 -18.18
C ASN A 71 10.40 10.77 -18.26
N GLY A 72 11.24 10.25 -17.35
CA GLY A 72 12.68 10.53 -17.28
C GLY A 72 13.06 11.70 -16.37
N ASP A 73 12.11 12.49 -15.88
CA ASP A 73 12.38 13.66 -15.03
C ASP A 73 12.46 13.27 -13.55
N VAL A 74 13.68 13.03 -13.08
CA VAL A 74 13.96 12.63 -11.69
C VAL A 74 13.68 13.76 -10.70
N GLU A 75 14.05 15.01 -11.04
CA GLU A 75 13.88 16.15 -10.14
C GLU A 75 12.39 16.48 -9.94
N ALA A 76 11.62 16.51 -11.02
CA ALA A 76 10.19 16.68 -10.95
C ALA A 76 9.55 15.59 -10.07
N ARG A 77 9.94 14.32 -10.24
CA ARG A 77 9.43 13.22 -9.41
C ARG A 77 9.74 13.44 -7.93
N LEU A 78 10.99 13.79 -7.57
CA LEU A 78 11.40 13.98 -6.17
C LEU A 78 10.59 15.09 -5.49
N SER A 79 10.26 16.15 -6.21
CA SER A 79 9.46 17.27 -5.70
C SER A 79 7.96 16.95 -5.56
N GLN A 80 7.50 15.80 -6.09
CA GLN A 80 6.08 15.46 -6.18
C GLN A 80 5.68 14.24 -5.32
N PHE A 81 6.46 13.89 -4.30
CA PHE A 81 6.15 12.75 -3.43
C PHE A 81 4.69 12.75 -2.94
N TRP A 82 4.26 13.83 -2.32
CA TRP A 82 2.91 13.93 -1.72
C TRP A 82 1.78 13.96 -2.76
N PRO A 83 1.88 14.71 -3.87
CA PRO A 83 0.94 14.58 -4.98
C PRO A 83 0.84 13.17 -5.57
N ILE A 84 1.98 12.48 -5.71
CA ILE A 84 2.01 11.09 -6.22
C ILE A 84 1.32 10.14 -5.24
N LEU A 85 1.61 10.24 -3.93
CA LEU A 85 0.92 9.48 -2.90
C LEU A 85 -0.60 9.67 -2.96
N LYS A 86 -1.04 10.93 -3.04
CA LYS A 86 -2.47 11.27 -3.18
C LYS A 86 -3.07 10.63 -4.43
N THR A 87 -2.39 10.73 -5.57
CA THR A 87 -2.85 10.14 -6.84
C THR A 87 -3.02 8.62 -6.73
N ASN A 88 -2.10 7.91 -6.07
CA ASN A 88 -2.26 6.48 -5.85
C ASN A 88 -3.55 6.13 -5.08
N ILE A 89 -3.88 6.92 -4.06
CA ILE A 89 -5.11 6.73 -3.28
C ILE A 89 -6.34 7.01 -4.14
N ASP A 90 -6.32 8.09 -4.92
CA ASP A 90 -7.43 8.51 -5.77
C ASP A 90 -7.66 7.57 -6.97
N GLU A 91 -6.63 6.90 -7.46
CA GLU A 91 -6.72 5.94 -8.56
C GLU A 91 -7.23 4.55 -8.11
N TYR A 92 -7.21 4.26 -6.80
CA TYR A 92 -7.67 2.97 -6.28
C TYR A 92 -9.10 2.61 -6.72
N PRO A 93 -10.11 3.49 -6.60
CA PRO A 93 -11.47 3.16 -7.03
C PRO A 93 -11.55 2.76 -8.52
N LEU A 94 -10.76 3.40 -9.38
CA LEU A 94 -10.74 3.10 -10.82
C LEU A 94 -10.23 1.68 -11.08
N LEU A 95 -9.20 1.25 -10.36
CA LEU A 95 -8.64 -0.09 -10.47
C LEU A 95 -9.60 -1.14 -9.90
N ARG A 96 -10.19 -0.87 -8.73
CA ARG A 96 -11.20 -1.74 -8.10
C ARG A 96 -12.39 -1.94 -9.03
N ASP A 97 -12.99 -0.84 -9.51
CA ASP A 97 -14.20 -0.89 -10.37
C ASP A 97 -13.93 -1.67 -11.65
N ALA A 98 -12.77 -1.47 -12.29
CA ALA A 98 -12.38 -2.23 -13.47
C ALA A 98 -12.23 -3.74 -13.21
N LEU A 99 -11.78 -4.14 -12.02
CA LEU A 99 -11.68 -5.54 -11.62
C LEU A 99 -13.06 -6.12 -11.27
N GLU A 100 -13.92 -5.35 -10.62
CA GLU A 100 -15.29 -5.75 -10.28
C GLU A 100 -16.17 -5.91 -11.54
N GLU A 101 -16.10 -4.99 -12.49
CA GLU A 101 -16.80 -5.06 -13.78
C GLU A 101 -16.42 -6.32 -14.56
N GLN A 102 -15.19 -6.79 -14.43
CA GLN A 102 -14.72 -8.04 -15.03
C GLN A 102 -15.04 -9.28 -14.19
N GLY A 103 -15.65 -9.15 -13.01
CA GLY A 103 -15.98 -10.27 -12.13
C GLY A 103 -14.75 -10.96 -11.53
N LEU A 104 -13.63 -10.26 -11.39
CA LEU A 104 -12.34 -10.84 -11.02
C LEU A 104 -12.11 -10.91 -9.50
N ILE A 105 -12.83 -10.12 -8.71
CA ILE A 105 -12.72 -10.09 -7.25
C ILE A 105 -13.75 -11.05 -6.65
N ALA A 106 -13.28 -12.00 -5.83
CA ALA A 106 -14.19 -12.83 -5.03
C ALA A 106 -14.91 -11.96 -4.00
N GLU A 107 -16.20 -12.19 -3.80
CA GLU A 107 -17.08 -11.36 -2.96
C GLU A 107 -16.50 -11.14 -1.55
N GLY A 108 -16.35 -9.89 -1.15
CA GLY A 108 -15.81 -9.48 0.14
C GLY A 108 -14.34 -9.84 0.39
N ARG A 109 -13.58 -10.22 -0.66
CA ARG A 109 -12.19 -10.70 -0.54
C ARG A 109 -11.22 -9.78 -1.28
N LEU A 110 -11.28 -8.49 -0.94
CA LEU A 110 -10.39 -7.46 -1.47
C LEU A 110 -9.51 -6.90 -0.36
N ALA A 111 -8.20 -6.88 -0.61
CA ALA A 111 -7.22 -6.32 0.31
C ALA A 111 -6.25 -5.40 -0.42
N VAL A 112 -5.55 -4.58 0.36
CA VAL A 112 -4.54 -3.65 -0.14
C VAL A 112 -3.27 -3.79 0.67
N GLY A 113 -2.13 -3.72 0.01
CA GLY A 113 -0.83 -3.71 0.69
C GLY A 113 0.17 -2.83 -0.02
N GLY A 114 1.28 -2.60 0.64
CA GLY A 114 2.38 -1.88 0.03
C GLY A 114 3.52 -1.58 0.99
N ALA A 115 4.60 -1.08 0.43
CA ALA A 115 5.81 -0.77 1.18
C ALA A 115 6.20 0.70 1.02
N SER A 116 6.63 1.34 2.11
CA SER A 116 7.05 2.75 2.13
C SER A 116 5.90 3.65 1.63
N MET A 117 6.08 4.42 0.56
CA MET A 117 5.00 5.16 -0.08
C MET A 117 3.77 4.27 -0.39
N GLY A 118 3.99 3.02 -0.81
CA GLY A 118 2.92 2.05 -1.04
C GLY A 118 2.19 1.64 0.23
N GLY A 119 2.88 1.52 1.36
CA GLY A 119 2.29 1.30 2.67
C GLY A 119 1.45 2.50 3.14
N MET A 120 1.95 3.72 2.91
CA MET A 120 1.20 4.95 3.15
C MET A 120 -0.07 4.99 2.28
N THR A 121 0.05 4.63 1.00
CA THR A 121 -1.09 4.50 0.07
C THR A 121 -2.13 3.53 0.62
N ALA A 122 -1.71 2.35 1.08
CA ALA A 122 -2.61 1.31 1.61
C ALA A 122 -3.40 1.80 2.85
N LEU A 123 -2.75 2.50 3.78
CA LEU A 123 -3.43 3.10 4.93
C LEU A 123 -4.43 4.19 4.53
N GLY A 124 -4.07 5.06 3.58
CA GLY A 124 -4.96 6.09 3.06
C GLY A 124 -6.19 5.50 2.35
N ILE A 125 -6.02 4.41 1.62
CA ILE A 125 -7.12 3.66 0.99
C ILE A 125 -8.00 3.04 2.07
N MET A 126 -7.43 2.36 3.07
CA MET A 126 -8.19 1.73 4.16
C MET A 126 -9.11 2.71 4.88
N ALA A 127 -8.62 3.92 5.14
CA ALA A 127 -9.40 4.94 5.84
C ALA A 127 -10.58 5.49 5.01
N ARG A 128 -10.57 5.32 3.70
CA ARG A 128 -11.57 5.89 2.76
C ARG A 128 -12.51 4.86 2.16
N HIS A 129 -12.15 3.57 2.20
CA HIS A 129 -12.80 2.48 1.47
C HIS A 129 -13.12 1.33 2.43
N GLU A 130 -14.40 1.21 2.79
CA GLU A 130 -14.89 0.21 3.76
C GLU A 130 -14.91 -1.20 3.18
N GLU A 131 -14.98 -1.32 1.85
CA GLU A 131 -14.94 -2.60 1.13
C GLU A 131 -13.57 -3.29 1.22
N VAL A 132 -12.50 -2.57 1.54
CA VAL A 132 -11.18 -3.15 1.77
C VAL A 132 -11.18 -3.96 3.06
N ARG A 133 -11.10 -5.28 2.93
CA ARG A 133 -11.19 -6.23 4.05
C ARG A 133 -9.99 -6.18 4.99
N SER A 134 -8.78 -6.14 4.43
CA SER A 134 -7.55 -6.15 5.20
C SER A 134 -6.45 -5.33 4.54
N VAL A 135 -5.50 -4.81 5.34
CA VAL A 135 -4.39 -4.00 4.86
C VAL A 135 -3.07 -4.43 5.46
N ALA A 136 -2.02 -4.46 4.64
CA ALA A 136 -0.63 -4.58 5.08
C ALA A 136 0.15 -3.30 4.75
N CYS A 137 0.59 -2.59 5.77
CA CYS A 137 1.48 -1.43 5.66
C CYS A 137 2.88 -1.80 6.12
N LEU A 138 3.83 -1.83 5.19
CA LEU A 138 5.22 -2.16 5.46
C LEU A 138 6.04 -0.88 5.42
N MET A 139 6.78 -0.58 6.51
CA MET A 139 7.67 0.59 6.66
C MET A 139 7.03 1.91 6.14
N GLY A 140 5.76 2.15 6.48
CA GLY A 140 5.00 3.33 6.08
C GLY A 140 4.47 4.12 7.27
N SER A 141 3.72 5.17 6.99
CA SER A 141 3.01 6.00 7.97
C SER A 141 1.66 6.44 7.41
N GLY A 142 0.69 6.66 8.28
CA GLY A 142 -0.59 7.28 7.91
C GLY A 142 -0.71 8.74 8.36
N TYR A 143 0.29 9.29 9.04
CA TYR A 143 0.31 10.66 9.55
C TYR A 143 0.94 11.61 8.52
N PHE A 144 0.25 11.81 7.39
CA PHE A 144 0.79 12.49 6.21
C PHE A 144 1.12 13.96 6.47
N THR A 145 0.23 14.68 7.13
CA THR A 145 0.40 16.11 7.40
C THR A 145 1.58 16.41 8.32
N GLN A 146 1.86 15.52 9.28
CA GLN A 146 3.01 15.66 10.15
C GLN A 146 4.29 15.25 9.42
N LEU A 147 4.26 14.13 8.73
CA LEU A 147 5.41 13.58 8.04
C LEU A 147 5.87 14.46 6.86
N ALA A 148 4.95 15.17 6.20
CA ALA A 148 5.27 16.10 5.10
C ALA A 148 6.15 17.28 5.52
N LYS A 149 6.29 17.55 6.81
CA LYS A 149 7.19 18.60 7.31
C LYS A 149 8.65 18.17 7.32
N THR A 150 8.92 16.86 7.27
CA THR A 150 10.28 16.28 7.40
C THR A 150 10.65 15.35 6.24
N LEU A 151 9.72 14.54 5.77
CA LEU A 151 9.92 13.61 4.63
C LEU A 151 9.50 14.30 3.32
N PHE A 152 10.43 14.50 2.41
CA PHE A 152 10.20 15.22 1.14
C PHE A 152 9.39 16.52 1.35
N PRO A 153 9.88 17.46 2.18
CA PRO A 153 9.13 18.65 2.52
C PRO A 153 8.85 19.48 1.26
N PRO A 154 7.60 19.92 1.06
CA PRO A 154 7.27 20.83 -0.01
C PRO A 154 8.06 22.15 0.11
N LYS A 155 8.20 22.87 -0.99
CA LYS A 155 8.75 24.23 -0.94
C LYS A 155 7.95 25.09 0.03
N ALA A 156 8.60 26.07 0.66
CA ALA A 156 7.98 26.89 1.70
C ALA A 156 6.67 27.59 1.26
N ASP A 157 6.61 28.03 0.02
CA ASP A 157 5.44 28.66 -0.61
C ASP A 157 4.30 27.67 -0.91
N GLN A 158 4.58 26.37 -0.91
CA GLN A 158 3.63 25.29 -1.22
C GLN A 158 3.22 24.50 0.02
N LEU A 159 3.89 24.68 1.15
CA LEU A 159 3.73 23.85 2.34
C LEU A 159 2.28 23.86 2.84
N GLU A 160 1.70 25.03 3.09
CA GLU A 160 0.33 25.15 3.60
C GLU A 160 -0.69 24.52 2.66
N THR A 161 -0.56 24.78 1.35
CA THR A 161 -1.45 24.19 0.35
C THR A 161 -1.33 22.67 0.30
N THR A 162 -0.12 22.15 0.43
CA THR A 162 0.12 20.69 0.45
C THR A 162 -0.47 20.05 1.71
N LEU A 163 -0.24 20.67 2.88
CA LEU A 163 -0.81 20.18 4.14
C LEU A 163 -2.34 20.18 4.12
N ALA A 164 -2.96 21.26 3.59
CA ALA A 164 -4.41 21.32 3.44
C ALA A 164 -4.96 20.21 2.53
N ARG A 165 -4.27 19.90 1.42
CA ARG A 165 -4.65 18.80 0.51
C ARG A 165 -4.46 17.41 1.11
N LEU A 166 -3.51 17.25 2.03
CA LEU A 166 -3.25 15.98 2.69
C LEU A 166 -4.16 15.74 3.89
N ALA A 167 -4.75 16.78 4.46
CA ALA A 167 -5.55 16.68 5.69
C ALA A 167 -6.70 15.68 5.58
N ASP A 168 -7.38 15.62 4.43
CA ASP A 168 -8.48 14.70 4.19
C ASP A 168 -8.00 13.24 4.01
N TYR A 169 -6.72 13.03 3.73
CA TYR A 169 -6.09 11.71 3.51
C TYR A 169 -5.37 11.21 4.77
N ASP A 170 -5.06 12.09 5.70
CA ASP A 170 -4.37 11.79 6.95
C ASP A 170 -5.24 10.94 7.87
N ILE A 171 -4.69 9.83 8.35
CA ILE A 171 -5.47 8.89 9.17
C ILE A 171 -5.56 9.30 10.64
N SER A 172 -4.83 10.31 11.10
CA SER A 172 -4.77 10.69 12.50
C SER A 172 -6.14 11.03 13.11
N SER A 173 -7.04 11.59 12.30
CA SER A 173 -8.43 11.89 12.68
C SER A 173 -9.45 10.81 12.28
N GLN A 174 -9.00 9.69 11.70
CA GLN A 174 -9.85 8.67 11.08
C GLN A 174 -9.55 7.26 11.60
N LEU A 175 -9.02 7.13 12.82
CA LEU A 175 -8.59 5.83 13.38
C LEU A 175 -9.73 4.82 13.47
N GLU A 176 -10.96 5.28 13.71
CA GLU A 176 -12.15 4.42 13.76
C GLU A 176 -12.45 3.77 12.40
N ARG A 177 -12.03 4.40 11.31
CA ARG A 177 -12.22 3.84 9.97
C ARG A 177 -11.22 2.74 9.62
N ILE A 178 -10.06 2.70 10.29
CA ILE A 178 -9.04 1.67 10.08
C ILE A 178 -9.05 0.60 11.17
N GLY A 179 -9.52 0.93 12.37
CA GLY A 179 -9.63 0.01 13.50
C GLY A 179 -10.66 -1.09 13.25
N ASN A 180 -10.49 -2.21 13.98
CA ASN A 180 -11.40 -3.37 13.93
C ASN A 180 -11.48 -4.08 12.55
N ARG A 181 -10.59 -3.76 11.62
CA ARG A 181 -10.30 -4.54 10.43
C ARG A 181 -8.89 -5.11 10.50
N PRO A 182 -8.63 -6.30 9.91
CA PRO A 182 -7.28 -6.86 9.90
C PRO A 182 -6.26 -5.87 9.33
N LEU A 183 -5.30 -5.49 10.16
CA LEU A 183 -4.23 -4.56 9.82
C LEU A 183 -2.87 -5.13 10.24
N LEU A 184 -1.98 -5.31 9.27
CA LEU A 184 -0.58 -5.61 9.51
C LEU A 184 0.25 -4.33 9.41
N LEU A 185 0.99 -4.02 10.46
CA LEU A 185 2.05 -3.01 10.47
C LEU A 185 3.38 -3.74 10.65
N TRP A 186 4.29 -3.59 9.69
CA TRP A 186 5.65 -4.10 9.80
C TRP A 186 6.64 -2.95 9.64
N HIS A 187 7.68 -2.92 10.49
CA HIS A 187 8.72 -1.90 10.41
C HIS A 187 10.08 -2.42 10.88
N GLY A 188 11.15 -2.04 10.18
CA GLY A 188 12.52 -2.19 10.67
C GLY A 188 12.82 -1.14 11.73
N GLU A 189 13.35 -1.54 12.88
CA GLU A 189 13.58 -0.62 14.02
C GLU A 189 14.64 0.45 13.73
N GLU A 190 15.57 0.19 12.78
CA GLU A 190 16.62 1.10 12.38
C GLU A 190 16.32 1.84 11.06
N ASP A 191 15.03 1.96 10.71
CA ASP A 191 14.62 2.64 9.48
C ASP A 191 15.10 4.10 9.47
N ASP A 192 15.94 4.41 8.50
CA ASP A 192 16.62 5.69 8.32
C ASP A 192 15.95 6.61 7.28
N VAL A 193 14.78 6.22 6.76
CA VAL A 193 13.96 6.98 5.78
C VAL A 193 12.61 7.35 6.38
N VAL A 194 11.79 6.36 6.72
CA VAL A 194 10.52 6.55 7.43
C VAL A 194 10.71 6.09 8.86
N PRO A 195 10.74 7.01 9.85
CA PRO A 195 11.05 6.63 11.22
C PRO A 195 10.09 5.56 11.77
N ALA A 196 10.62 4.49 12.37
CA ALA A 196 9.84 3.44 13.01
C ALA A 196 8.87 3.99 14.08
N ALA A 197 9.20 5.14 14.67
CA ALA A 197 8.34 5.88 15.59
C ALA A 197 6.96 6.22 15.00
N GLU A 198 6.83 6.34 13.68
CA GLU A 198 5.54 6.60 13.03
C GLU A 198 4.59 5.40 13.15
N THR A 199 5.09 4.19 12.91
CA THR A 199 4.32 2.95 13.11
C THR A 199 4.02 2.71 14.59
N PHE A 200 5.00 2.98 15.47
CA PHE A 200 4.79 2.88 16.92
C PHE A 200 3.69 3.84 17.39
N ARG A 201 3.70 5.09 16.92
CA ARG A 201 2.66 6.07 17.23
C ARG A 201 1.27 5.61 16.80
N LEU A 202 1.14 5.03 15.59
CA LEU A 202 -0.12 4.49 15.11
C LEU A 202 -0.58 3.29 15.97
N GLN A 203 0.31 2.37 16.28
CA GLN A 203 0.02 1.24 17.18
C GLN A 203 -0.52 1.74 18.51
N GLN A 204 0.18 2.67 19.17
CA GLN A 204 -0.25 3.22 20.45
C GLN A 204 -1.60 3.94 20.38
N ALA A 205 -1.83 4.70 19.30
CA ALA A 205 -3.11 5.40 19.11
C ALA A 205 -4.28 4.43 18.93
N LEU A 206 -4.10 3.31 18.25
CA LEU A 206 -5.11 2.26 18.10
C LEU A 206 -5.39 1.56 19.44
N ILE A 207 -4.34 1.19 20.17
CA ILE A 207 -4.46 0.57 21.51
C ILE A 207 -5.22 1.49 22.47
N GLN A 208 -4.84 2.77 22.54
CA GLN A 208 -5.49 3.75 23.44
C GLN A 208 -6.99 3.94 23.17
N ARG A 209 -7.43 3.65 21.95
CA ARG A 209 -8.85 3.73 21.55
C ARG A 209 -9.57 2.38 21.56
N GLY A 210 -8.89 1.28 21.92
CA GLY A 210 -9.45 -0.07 21.87
C GLY A 210 -9.75 -0.57 20.45
N LEU A 211 -8.98 -0.09 19.45
CA LEU A 211 -9.13 -0.39 18.05
C LEU A 211 -8.08 -1.38 17.53
N ASP A 212 -7.42 -2.10 18.43
CA ASP A 212 -6.29 -2.98 18.15
C ASP A 212 -6.64 -4.47 18.10
N GLN A 213 -7.91 -4.84 18.15
CA GLN A 213 -8.35 -6.24 18.23
C GLN A 213 -7.92 -7.09 17.02
N GLN A 214 -7.78 -6.49 15.85
CA GLN A 214 -7.33 -7.15 14.62
C GLN A 214 -6.00 -6.57 14.09
N LEU A 215 -5.26 -5.91 14.98
CA LEU A 215 -3.94 -5.34 14.67
C LEU A 215 -2.84 -6.37 14.90
N THR A 216 -1.99 -6.54 13.89
CA THR A 216 -0.72 -7.26 14.00
C THR A 216 0.41 -6.25 13.79
N CYS A 217 1.28 -6.09 14.78
CA CYS A 217 2.50 -5.28 14.66
C CYS A 217 3.73 -6.17 14.74
N LEU A 218 4.61 -6.04 13.77
CA LEU A 218 5.86 -6.78 13.68
C LEU A 218 7.03 -5.81 13.56
N TRP A 219 8.01 -5.99 14.42
CA TRP A 219 9.22 -5.20 14.48
C TRP A 219 10.43 -6.06 14.14
N GLU A 220 11.37 -5.52 13.39
CA GLU A 220 12.58 -6.26 13.02
C GLU A 220 13.84 -5.47 13.38
N THR A 221 14.55 -5.94 14.41
CA THR A 221 15.76 -5.31 14.92
C THR A 221 16.90 -5.41 13.90
N GLY A 222 17.72 -4.38 13.77
CA GLY A 222 18.86 -4.33 12.84
C GLY A 222 18.46 -4.11 11.38
N VAL A 223 17.20 -3.79 11.12
CA VAL A 223 16.67 -3.59 9.77
C VAL A 223 16.39 -2.11 9.54
N LYS A 224 16.98 -1.59 8.45
CA LYS A 224 16.77 -0.26 7.93
C LYS A 224 15.56 -0.24 6.94
N HIS A 225 15.49 0.80 6.09
CA HIS A 225 14.39 0.97 5.11
C HIS A 225 14.46 -0.04 3.96
N ARG A 226 14.14 -1.30 4.22
CA ARG A 226 14.14 -2.38 3.22
C ARG A 226 13.18 -3.49 3.59
N ILE A 227 12.64 -4.20 2.61
CA ILE A 227 11.87 -5.42 2.82
C ILE A 227 12.82 -6.60 3.06
N THR A 228 12.53 -7.38 4.07
CA THR A 228 13.24 -8.62 4.42
C THR A 228 12.43 -9.85 3.99
N PRO A 229 13.05 -11.04 3.93
CA PRO A 229 12.30 -12.29 3.77
C PRO A 229 11.22 -12.46 4.84
N THR A 230 11.52 -12.12 6.10
CA THR A 230 10.55 -12.14 7.21
C THR A 230 9.34 -11.26 6.93
N ALA A 231 9.55 -10.03 6.44
CA ALA A 231 8.46 -9.13 6.06
C ALA A 231 7.59 -9.71 4.94
N LEU A 232 8.21 -10.32 3.92
CA LEU A 232 7.50 -10.97 2.82
C LEU A 232 6.66 -12.15 3.30
N GLU A 233 7.23 -13.04 4.12
CA GLU A 233 6.55 -14.19 4.70
C GLU A 233 5.37 -13.75 5.57
N ALA A 234 5.60 -12.80 6.49
CA ALA A 234 4.55 -12.27 7.37
C ALA A 234 3.40 -11.66 6.59
N THR A 235 3.71 -10.87 5.55
CA THR A 235 2.70 -10.25 4.67
C THR A 235 1.89 -11.32 3.92
N SER A 236 2.57 -12.36 3.41
CA SER A 236 1.91 -13.46 2.71
C SER A 236 0.98 -14.22 3.63
N HIS A 237 1.44 -14.60 4.82
CA HIS A 237 0.61 -15.26 5.83
C HIS A 237 -0.59 -14.41 6.25
N PHE A 238 -0.37 -13.11 6.45
CA PHE A 238 -1.42 -12.18 6.81
C PHE A 238 -2.54 -12.15 5.78
N PHE A 239 -2.23 -12.00 4.49
CA PHE A 239 -3.27 -11.97 3.45
C PHE A 239 -3.95 -13.32 3.27
N ILE A 240 -3.21 -14.44 3.33
CA ILE A 240 -3.78 -15.79 3.25
C ILE A 240 -4.79 -16.03 4.38
N SER A 241 -4.53 -15.53 5.58
CA SER A 241 -5.39 -15.71 6.74
C SER A 241 -6.61 -14.78 6.77
N ASN A 242 -6.58 -13.67 6.01
CA ASN A 242 -7.62 -12.65 6.08
C ASN A 242 -8.39 -12.45 4.76
N LEU A 243 -8.06 -13.21 3.73
CA LEU A 243 -8.77 -13.29 2.44
C LEU A 243 -9.25 -14.71 2.15
#